data_81aca4636a4af8807579c7f3557b0a8b
#
_entry.id   81aca4636a4af8807579c7f3557b0a8b
#
_cell.length_a   1.000
_cell.length_b   1.000
_cell.length_c   1.000
_cell.angle_alpha   90.00
_cell.angle_beta   90.00
_cell.angle_gamma   90.00
#
_symmetry.space_group_name_H-M   'P 1'
#
loop_
_entity.id
_entity.type
_entity.pdbx_description
1 polymer ?
#
loop_
_entity_poly.entity_id
_entity_poly.type
_entity_poly.pdbx_seq_one_letter_code
_entity_poly.pdbx_strand_id
1 'polypeptide(L)'
;MFMYEIFQNIIKNERITNMKTKVLVETSARHVHLTEEHIEALFGKGATLTHKKDLSQPGQFACEERVTLVGPKKSIANVIILGPARKDTQVEVSFTDARTLGVSAPVRESGDVAGTPGLKLVGPAGEVDIDAGVIVAKRHIHFTPEDAAEYGVSDKEIVKLKIESNDRTTIFDDVVVRVNPNFAAAVHLDTDEANAACAFGECYGDIVK
;
A
#
# COMPACT_ATOMS: atom_id res chain seq x y z
N MET A 1 46.92 -9.77 9.67
CA MET A 1 45.88 -10.04 8.68
C MET A 1 44.72 -10.83 9.33
N PHE A 2 44.97 -12.00 9.90
CA PHE A 2 43.93 -12.85 10.54
C PHE A 2 43.13 -12.23 11.69
N MET A 3 43.77 -11.44 12.58
CA MET A 3 43.12 -10.75 13.70
C MET A 3 42.20 -9.60 13.22
N TYR A 4 42.53 -8.94 12.13
CA TYR A 4 41.75 -7.86 11.57
C TYR A 4 40.43 -8.41 10.95
N GLU A 5 40.49 -9.54 10.26
CA GLU A 5 39.30 -10.23 9.72
C GLU A 5 38.36 -10.75 10.81
N ILE A 6 38.92 -11.29 11.90
CA ILE A 6 38.12 -11.70 13.07
C ILE A 6 37.43 -10.49 13.71
N PHE A 7 38.11 -9.37 13.86
CA PHE A 7 37.56 -8.14 14.43
C PHE A 7 36.46 -7.55 13.54
N GLN A 8 36.64 -7.55 12.23
CA GLN A 8 35.63 -7.13 11.26
C GLN A 8 34.39 -8.04 11.27
N ASN A 9 34.58 -9.34 11.42
CA ASN A 9 33.49 -10.31 11.52
C ASN A 9 32.70 -10.18 12.84
N ILE A 10 33.40 -9.88 13.96
CA ILE A 10 32.74 -9.62 15.25
C ILE A 10 31.89 -8.34 15.17
N ILE A 11 32.45 -7.25 14.64
CA ILE A 11 31.72 -5.98 14.47
C ILE A 11 30.53 -6.16 13.52
N LYS A 12 30.70 -6.92 12.45
CA LYS A 12 29.60 -7.23 11.50
C LYS A 12 28.50 -8.06 12.17
N ASN A 13 28.87 -9.07 12.98
CA ASN A 13 27.92 -9.87 13.73
C ASN A 13 27.21 -9.07 14.85
N GLU A 14 27.89 -8.18 15.55
CA GLU A 14 27.27 -7.31 16.56
C GLU A 14 26.33 -6.28 15.93
N ARG A 15 26.61 -5.78 14.72
CA ARG A 15 25.70 -4.92 13.96
C ARG A 15 24.47 -5.66 13.50
N ILE A 16 24.59 -6.91 13.10
CA ILE A 16 23.45 -7.75 12.67
C ILE A 16 22.56 -8.13 13.86
N THR A 17 23.12 -8.36 15.06
CA THR A 17 22.35 -8.70 16.26
C THR A 17 21.58 -7.53 16.87
N ASN A 18 21.85 -6.30 16.47
CA ASN A 18 21.18 -5.10 17.00
C ASN A 18 20.25 -4.39 16.01
N MET A 19 20.01 -4.96 14.83
CA MET A 19 19.08 -4.39 13.86
C MET A 19 17.64 -4.62 14.30
N LYS A 20 16.79 -3.61 14.15
CA LYS A 20 15.34 -3.80 14.28
C LYS A 20 14.86 -4.73 13.18
N THR A 21 13.93 -5.61 13.52
CA THR A 21 13.27 -6.50 12.56
C THR A 21 11.76 -6.29 12.52
N LYS A 22 11.16 -5.95 13.67
CA LYS A 22 9.71 -5.80 13.80
C LYS A 22 9.21 -4.47 13.26
N VAL A 23 8.25 -4.53 12.35
CA VAL A 23 7.59 -3.38 11.73
C VAL A 23 6.08 -3.54 11.79
N LEU A 24 5.34 -2.45 11.97
CA LEU A 24 3.88 -2.42 11.93
C LEU A 24 3.38 -2.90 10.56
N VAL A 25 2.38 -3.77 10.53
CA VAL A 25 1.73 -4.25 9.31
C VAL A 25 0.31 -3.70 9.24
N GLU A 26 0.02 -2.99 8.17
CA GLU A 26 -1.29 -2.39 7.92
C GLU A 26 -1.94 -3.00 6.68
N THR A 27 -3.25 -3.22 6.79
CA THR A 27 -4.04 -3.66 5.64
C THR A 27 -4.49 -2.46 4.83
N SER A 28 -3.97 -2.32 3.61
CA SER A 28 -4.46 -1.37 2.61
C SER A 28 -5.63 -2.01 1.85
N ALA A 29 -6.85 -1.84 2.40
CA ALA A 29 -8.07 -2.30 1.74
C ALA A 29 -8.31 -1.47 0.46
N ARG A 30 -9.20 -1.97 -0.43
CA ARG A 30 -9.55 -1.26 -1.67
C ARG A 30 -9.92 0.19 -1.43
N HIS A 31 -9.39 1.09 -2.24
CA HIS A 31 -9.64 2.51 -2.17
C HIS A 31 -9.39 3.21 -3.51
N VAL A 32 -9.73 4.48 -3.58
CA VAL A 32 -9.55 5.31 -4.77
C VAL A 32 -8.81 6.60 -4.41
N HIS A 33 -7.85 6.97 -5.25
CA HIS A 33 -7.31 8.33 -5.30
C HIS A 33 -7.87 9.04 -6.53
N LEU A 34 -8.27 10.29 -6.38
CA LEU A 34 -8.91 11.06 -7.45
C LEU A 34 -8.09 12.29 -7.82
N THR A 35 -8.25 12.74 -9.07
CA THR A 35 -7.88 14.09 -9.49
C THR A 35 -8.94 15.08 -9.03
N GLU A 36 -8.61 16.37 -8.95
CA GLU A 36 -9.58 17.44 -8.67
C GLU A 36 -10.74 17.43 -9.68
N GLU A 37 -10.46 17.22 -10.96
CA GLU A 37 -11.47 17.11 -12.02
C GLU A 37 -12.46 15.98 -11.76
N HIS A 38 -11.96 14.79 -11.37
CA HIS A 38 -12.81 13.65 -11.09
C HIS A 38 -13.59 13.81 -9.77
N ILE A 39 -13.06 14.55 -8.79
CA ILE A 39 -13.79 14.92 -7.59
C ILE A 39 -15.02 15.76 -7.96
N GLU A 40 -14.85 16.81 -8.76
CA GLU A 40 -15.98 17.64 -9.21
C GLU A 40 -16.98 16.84 -10.07
N ALA A 41 -16.52 15.98 -10.94
CA ALA A 41 -17.40 15.14 -11.78
C ALA A 41 -18.25 14.17 -10.97
N LEU A 42 -17.69 13.58 -9.91
CA LEU A 42 -18.36 12.57 -9.09
C LEU A 42 -19.22 13.18 -7.96
N PHE A 43 -18.83 14.32 -7.42
CA PHE A 43 -19.46 14.92 -6.22
C PHE A 43 -20.11 16.28 -6.48
N GLY A 44 -19.95 16.86 -7.67
CA GLY A 44 -20.52 18.13 -8.07
C GLY A 44 -19.49 19.25 -8.16
N LYS A 45 -19.81 20.27 -8.94
CA LYS A 45 -18.92 21.41 -9.18
C LYS A 45 -18.51 22.11 -7.87
N GLY A 46 -17.21 22.29 -7.68
CA GLY A 46 -16.63 22.91 -6.48
C GLY A 46 -16.58 21.97 -5.28
N ALA A 47 -16.89 20.68 -5.45
CA ALA A 47 -16.74 19.68 -4.39
C ALA A 47 -15.27 19.53 -3.99
N THR A 48 -15.05 19.32 -2.70
CA THR A 48 -13.74 19.01 -2.10
C THR A 48 -13.86 17.78 -1.23
N LEU A 49 -12.76 17.07 -1.02
CA LEU A 49 -12.72 15.89 -0.16
C LEU A 49 -12.86 16.27 1.31
N THR A 50 -13.77 15.63 2.01
CA THR A 50 -14.01 15.84 3.43
C THR A 50 -13.15 14.89 4.26
N HIS A 51 -12.26 15.47 5.07
CA HIS A 51 -11.40 14.68 5.96
C HIS A 51 -12.24 13.95 7.02
N LYS A 52 -12.06 12.65 7.10
CA LYS A 52 -12.70 11.78 8.10
C LYS A 52 -11.72 11.32 9.16
N LYS A 53 -10.55 10.81 8.76
CA LYS A 53 -9.55 10.21 9.65
C LYS A 53 -8.18 10.25 9.01
N ASP A 54 -7.16 10.65 9.76
CA ASP A 54 -5.76 10.51 9.32
C ASP A 54 -5.37 9.05 9.12
N LEU A 55 -4.52 8.82 8.14
CA LEU A 55 -3.85 7.54 7.93
C LEU A 55 -2.48 7.55 8.62
N SER A 56 -1.84 6.40 8.71
CA SER A 56 -0.50 6.27 9.27
C SER A 56 0.54 7.07 8.49
N GLN A 57 0.37 7.17 7.17
CA GLN A 57 1.27 7.94 6.33
C GLN A 57 0.95 9.44 6.43
N PRO A 58 1.94 10.29 6.83
CA PRO A 58 1.73 11.71 7.02
C PRO A 58 1.13 12.41 5.79
N GLY A 59 0.14 13.27 6.04
CA GLY A 59 -0.55 14.04 5.01
C GLY A 59 -1.58 13.25 4.18
N GLN A 60 -1.75 11.96 4.45
CA GLN A 60 -2.83 11.15 3.85
C GLN A 60 -3.98 10.97 4.82
N PHE A 61 -5.20 10.93 4.30
CA PHE A 61 -6.40 10.78 5.10
C PHE A 61 -7.49 10.00 4.36
N ALA A 62 -8.32 9.31 5.12
CA ALA A 62 -9.56 8.73 4.64
C ALA A 62 -10.62 9.82 4.54
N CYS A 63 -11.41 9.82 3.46
CA CYS A 63 -12.47 10.79 3.23
C CYS A 63 -13.83 10.26 3.68
N GLU A 64 -14.82 11.14 3.83
CA GLU A 64 -16.23 10.75 4.02
C GLU A 64 -16.83 10.24 2.70
N GLU A 65 -16.36 10.74 1.58
CA GLU A 65 -16.84 10.44 0.24
C GLU A 65 -16.62 8.97 -0.13
N ARG A 66 -17.57 8.43 -0.88
CA ARG A 66 -17.58 7.04 -1.37
C ARG A 66 -17.97 7.01 -2.84
N VAL A 67 -17.41 6.05 -3.54
CA VAL A 67 -17.78 5.75 -4.93
C VAL A 67 -18.14 4.29 -5.11
N THR A 68 -18.81 4.00 -6.21
CA THR A 68 -19.01 2.64 -6.69
C THR A 68 -18.07 2.38 -7.85
N LEU A 69 -17.29 1.31 -7.77
CA LEU A 69 -16.50 0.79 -8.89
C LEU A 69 -17.40 -0.08 -9.76
N VAL A 70 -17.48 0.22 -11.05
CA VAL A 70 -18.28 -0.56 -12.01
C VAL A 70 -17.35 -1.20 -13.02
N GLY A 71 -17.15 -2.48 -12.88
CA GLY A 71 -16.36 -3.30 -13.80
C GLY A 71 -17.21 -4.03 -14.83
N PRO A 72 -16.59 -4.73 -15.78
CA PRO A 72 -17.30 -5.48 -16.83
C PRO A 72 -18.20 -6.60 -16.32
N LYS A 73 -17.91 -7.18 -15.16
CA LYS A 73 -18.70 -8.28 -14.57
C LYS A 73 -19.68 -7.83 -13.50
N LYS A 74 -19.16 -7.09 -12.52
CA LYS A 74 -19.91 -6.66 -11.33
C LYS A 74 -19.44 -5.29 -10.87
N SER A 75 -20.21 -4.71 -9.94
CA SER A 75 -19.86 -3.48 -9.25
C SER A 75 -19.50 -3.75 -7.79
N ILE A 76 -18.64 -2.89 -7.22
CA ILE A 76 -18.32 -2.85 -5.80
C ILE A 76 -18.67 -1.47 -5.30
N ALA A 77 -19.67 -1.38 -4.43
CA ALA A 77 -20.15 -0.13 -3.86
C ALA A 77 -19.39 0.27 -2.58
N ASN A 78 -19.57 1.51 -2.17
CA ASN A 78 -19.09 2.06 -0.90
C ASN A 78 -17.55 2.02 -0.76
N VAL A 79 -16.83 2.23 -1.87
CA VAL A 79 -15.37 2.27 -1.87
C VAL A 79 -14.89 3.63 -1.40
N ILE A 80 -13.97 3.62 -0.44
CA ILE A 80 -13.43 4.82 0.21
C ILE A 80 -12.51 5.59 -0.73
N ILE A 81 -12.53 6.92 -0.58
CA ILE A 81 -11.55 7.78 -1.21
C ILE A 81 -10.49 8.14 -0.19
N LEU A 82 -9.24 8.12 -0.63
CA LEU A 82 -8.10 8.59 0.15
C LEU A 82 -7.59 9.91 -0.44
N GLY A 83 -7.52 10.92 0.42
CA GLY A 83 -6.97 12.22 0.12
C GLY A 83 -5.49 12.36 0.49
N PRO A 84 -4.86 13.45 0.05
CA PRO A 84 -5.41 14.52 -0.81
C PRO A 84 -5.60 14.09 -2.28
N ALA A 85 -6.19 14.96 -3.10
CA ALA A 85 -6.28 14.77 -4.53
C ALA A 85 -4.90 14.54 -5.16
N ARG A 86 -4.83 13.72 -6.20
CA ARG A 86 -3.59 13.36 -6.91
C ARG A 86 -3.61 13.83 -8.35
N LYS A 87 -2.45 13.76 -9.01
CA LYS A 87 -2.32 14.08 -10.43
C LYS A 87 -3.08 13.10 -11.32
N ASP A 88 -3.08 11.82 -10.94
CA ASP A 88 -3.73 10.75 -11.68
C ASP A 88 -4.74 10.02 -10.79
N THR A 89 -5.88 9.64 -11.35
CA THR A 89 -6.86 8.79 -10.66
C THR A 89 -6.35 7.37 -10.62
N GLN A 90 -6.37 6.76 -9.43
CA GLN A 90 -5.90 5.41 -9.19
C GLN A 90 -6.90 4.66 -8.33
N VAL A 91 -7.17 3.42 -8.73
CA VAL A 91 -8.01 2.47 -8.01
C VAL A 91 -7.15 1.30 -7.56
N GLU A 92 -6.95 1.19 -6.26
CA GLU A 92 -6.26 0.05 -5.67
C GLU A 92 -7.26 -1.01 -5.22
N VAL A 93 -7.05 -2.23 -5.68
CA VAL A 93 -7.92 -3.38 -5.41
C VAL A 93 -7.08 -4.60 -5.08
N SER A 94 -7.65 -5.58 -4.38
CA SER A 94 -7.05 -6.91 -4.27
C SER A 94 -7.32 -7.73 -5.53
N PHE A 95 -6.64 -8.86 -5.71
CA PHE A 95 -6.94 -9.78 -6.81
C PHE A 95 -8.36 -10.36 -6.73
N THR A 96 -8.89 -10.56 -5.53
CA THR A 96 -10.29 -10.98 -5.33
C THR A 96 -11.26 -9.91 -5.81
N ASP A 97 -11.00 -8.63 -5.51
CA ASP A 97 -11.79 -7.51 -6.00
C ASP A 97 -11.70 -7.37 -7.52
N ALA A 98 -10.49 -7.43 -8.08
CA ALA A 98 -10.25 -7.38 -9.53
C ALA A 98 -11.02 -8.48 -10.27
N ARG A 99 -11.00 -9.71 -9.75
CA ARG A 99 -11.77 -10.85 -10.28
C ARG A 99 -13.28 -10.60 -10.20
N THR A 100 -13.74 -10.00 -9.10
CA THR A 100 -15.15 -9.65 -8.90
C THR A 100 -15.60 -8.60 -9.92
N LEU A 101 -14.81 -7.55 -10.10
CA LEU A 101 -15.05 -6.51 -11.10
C LEU A 101 -14.91 -7.03 -12.54
N GLY A 102 -14.10 -8.06 -12.75
CA GLY A 102 -13.80 -8.61 -14.08
C GLY A 102 -12.71 -7.86 -14.83
N VAL A 103 -11.79 -7.23 -14.09
CA VAL A 103 -10.63 -6.52 -14.63
C VAL A 103 -9.34 -7.30 -14.37
N SER A 104 -8.36 -7.20 -15.28
CA SER A 104 -7.04 -7.80 -15.12
C SER A 104 -6.06 -6.76 -14.56
N ALA A 105 -6.21 -6.42 -13.29
CA ALA A 105 -5.35 -5.45 -12.63
C ALA A 105 -3.93 -6.00 -12.44
N PRO A 106 -2.89 -5.34 -12.98
CA PRO A 106 -1.51 -5.75 -12.75
C PRO A 106 -1.02 -5.32 -11.37
N VAL A 107 -0.02 -6.04 -10.85
CA VAL A 107 0.71 -5.57 -9.67
C VAL A 107 1.61 -4.40 -10.07
N ARG A 108 1.44 -3.25 -9.42
CA ARG A 108 2.20 -2.01 -9.66
C ARG A 108 2.53 -1.31 -8.35
N GLU A 109 3.60 -0.54 -8.34
CA GLU A 109 3.80 0.45 -7.27
C GLU A 109 2.74 1.55 -7.41
N SER A 110 2.25 2.08 -6.27
CA SER A 110 1.30 3.19 -6.27
C SER A 110 1.89 4.41 -7.00
N GLY A 111 1.14 4.94 -7.96
CA GLY A 111 1.54 5.99 -8.89
C GLY A 111 1.96 5.49 -10.28
N ASP A 112 2.27 4.20 -10.45
CA ASP A 112 2.57 3.59 -11.74
C ASP A 112 1.28 3.05 -12.39
N VAL A 113 0.54 3.92 -13.03
CA VAL A 113 -0.77 3.61 -13.63
C VAL A 113 -0.75 3.48 -15.15
N ALA A 114 0.38 3.71 -15.80
CA ALA A 114 0.48 3.67 -17.26
C ALA A 114 0.22 2.25 -17.80
N GLY A 115 -0.69 2.15 -18.79
CA GLY A 115 -1.04 0.88 -19.45
C GLY A 115 -1.78 -0.11 -18.56
N THR A 116 -2.29 0.31 -17.42
CA THR A 116 -3.17 -0.49 -16.58
C THR A 116 -4.61 -0.42 -17.09
N PRO A 117 -5.51 -1.35 -16.72
CA PRO A 117 -6.91 -1.27 -17.12
C PRO A 117 -7.62 -0.09 -16.46
N GLY A 118 -8.70 0.34 -17.10
CA GLY A 118 -9.64 1.29 -16.54
C GLY A 118 -10.93 0.63 -16.04
N LEU A 119 -11.82 1.43 -15.50
CA LEU A 119 -13.19 1.08 -15.13
C LEU A 119 -14.03 2.36 -14.97
N LYS A 120 -15.33 2.18 -14.71
CA LYS A 120 -16.21 3.30 -14.40
C LYS A 120 -16.30 3.53 -12.90
N LEU A 121 -16.20 4.80 -12.49
CA LEU A 121 -16.48 5.29 -11.14
C LEU A 121 -17.85 5.97 -11.13
N VAL A 122 -18.67 5.68 -10.15
CA VAL A 122 -19.98 6.31 -9.97
C VAL A 122 -20.03 6.96 -8.58
N GLY A 123 -20.27 8.26 -8.57
CA GLY A 123 -20.50 9.08 -7.39
C GLY A 123 -21.94 9.56 -7.31
N PRO A 124 -22.31 10.35 -6.28
CA PRO A 124 -23.67 10.84 -6.07
C PRO A 124 -24.11 11.90 -7.10
N ALA A 125 -23.20 12.62 -7.74
CA ALA A 125 -23.52 13.68 -8.69
C ALA A 125 -23.21 13.31 -10.16
N GLY A 126 -22.47 12.24 -10.40
CA GLY A 126 -22.13 11.81 -11.75
C GLY A 126 -21.26 10.57 -11.81
N GLU A 127 -20.77 10.29 -13.00
CA GLU A 127 -19.91 9.14 -13.26
C GLU A 127 -18.69 9.54 -14.11
N VAL A 128 -17.62 8.77 -13.99
CA VAL A 128 -16.37 8.96 -14.74
C VAL A 128 -15.90 7.60 -15.26
N ASP A 129 -15.63 7.49 -16.54
CA ASP A 129 -14.92 6.38 -17.13
C ASP A 129 -13.43 6.70 -17.16
N ILE A 130 -12.61 5.91 -16.47
CA ILE A 130 -11.15 6.03 -16.52
C ILE A 130 -10.59 4.97 -17.47
N ASP A 131 -9.71 5.38 -18.37
CA ASP A 131 -9.08 4.48 -19.35
C ASP A 131 -7.95 3.65 -18.75
N ALA A 132 -7.35 4.14 -17.65
CA ALA A 132 -6.27 3.49 -16.90
C ALA A 132 -6.37 3.85 -15.42
N GLY A 133 -5.67 3.13 -14.56
CA GLY A 133 -5.57 3.47 -13.14
C GLY A 133 -5.90 2.33 -12.18
N VAL A 134 -6.37 1.18 -12.67
CA VAL A 134 -6.69 0.04 -11.78
C VAL A 134 -5.46 -0.84 -11.59
N ILE A 135 -5.02 -0.97 -10.34
CA ILE A 135 -3.86 -1.75 -9.94
C ILE A 135 -4.15 -2.65 -8.74
N VAL A 136 -3.36 -3.71 -8.60
CA VAL A 136 -3.10 -4.35 -7.31
C VAL A 136 -1.80 -3.73 -6.80
N ALA A 137 -1.86 -3.06 -5.64
CA ALA A 137 -0.68 -2.40 -5.10
C ALA A 137 0.40 -3.42 -4.74
N LYS A 138 1.63 -3.23 -5.23
CA LYS A 138 2.76 -4.05 -4.83
C LYS A 138 2.98 -3.90 -3.33
N ARG A 139 3.10 -5.01 -2.61
CA ARG A 139 3.38 -4.98 -1.16
C ARG A 139 4.69 -4.22 -0.90
N HIS A 140 4.68 -3.35 0.09
CA HIS A 140 5.81 -2.45 0.33
C HIS A 140 5.91 -2.02 1.78
N ILE A 141 7.10 -1.52 2.13
CA ILE A 141 7.38 -0.92 3.43
C ILE A 141 7.68 0.55 3.21
N HIS A 142 7.08 1.43 3.99
CA HIS A 142 7.47 2.82 4.09
C HIS A 142 8.46 2.99 5.23
N PHE A 143 9.58 3.65 4.96
CA PHE A 143 10.59 4.03 5.96
C PHE A 143 11.07 5.45 5.74
N THR A 144 11.45 6.12 6.83
CA THR A 144 12.34 7.27 6.77
C THR A 144 13.77 6.81 6.49
N PRO A 145 14.71 7.70 6.11
CA PRO A 145 16.14 7.34 6.02
C PRO A 145 16.70 6.78 7.33
N GLU A 146 16.25 7.29 8.47
CA GLU A 146 16.63 6.82 9.81
C GLU A 146 16.14 5.39 10.06
N ASP A 147 14.84 5.12 9.78
CA ASP A 147 14.29 3.77 9.89
C ASP A 147 15.05 2.79 8.99
N ALA A 148 15.28 3.16 7.73
CA ALA A 148 15.99 2.29 6.78
C ALA A 148 17.40 1.91 7.31
N ALA A 149 18.09 2.86 7.95
CA ALA A 149 19.39 2.60 8.60
C ALA A 149 19.26 1.66 9.82
N GLU A 150 18.23 1.83 10.67
CA GLU A 150 17.98 0.99 11.84
C GLU A 150 17.60 -0.47 11.46
N TYR A 151 16.83 -0.64 10.36
CA TYR A 151 16.49 -1.96 9.82
C TYR A 151 17.56 -2.50 8.87
N GLY A 152 18.58 -1.70 8.54
CA GLY A 152 19.71 -2.05 7.68
C GLY A 152 19.26 -2.36 6.24
N VAL A 153 18.29 -1.63 5.73
CA VAL A 153 17.75 -1.76 4.37
C VAL A 153 17.94 -0.47 3.58
N SER A 154 17.76 -0.54 2.27
CA SER A 154 17.93 0.57 1.34
C SER A 154 16.65 0.80 0.52
N ASP A 155 16.52 2.01 -0.05
CA ASP A 155 15.43 2.29 -0.98
C ASP A 155 15.44 1.31 -2.16
N LYS A 156 14.25 0.82 -2.54
CA LYS A 156 14.05 -0.19 -3.59
C LYS A 156 14.65 -1.58 -3.32
N GLU A 157 15.21 -1.81 -2.15
CA GLU A 157 15.60 -3.17 -1.73
C GLU A 157 14.35 -4.06 -1.66
N ILE A 158 14.48 -5.31 -2.09
CA ILE A 158 13.43 -6.33 -1.95
C ILE A 158 13.77 -7.18 -0.74
N VAL A 159 12.84 -7.27 0.17
CA VAL A 159 12.97 -8.04 1.41
C VAL A 159 11.81 -9.01 1.57
N LYS A 160 11.93 -9.92 2.53
CA LYS A 160 10.85 -10.79 2.97
C LYS A 160 10.23 -10.24 4.25
N LEU A 161 8.93 -10.46 4.42
CA LEU A 161 8.19 -10.14 5.61
C LEU A 161 7.60 -11.42 6.20
N LYS A 162 8.00 -11.78 7.41
CA LYS A 162 7.40 -12.87 8.17
C LYS A 162 6.35 -12.31 9.12
N ILE A 163 5.13 -12.80 9.02
CA ILE A 163 4.04 -12.51 9.96
C ILE A 163 3.74 -13.79 10.73
N GLU A 164 3.94 -13.75 12.03
CA GLU A 164 3.59 -14.87 12.92
C GLU A 164 2.14 -14.71 13.37
N SER A 165 1.35 -15.73 13.11
CA SER A 165 -0.04 -15.81 13.53
C SER A 165 -0.40 -17.24 13.91
N ASN A 166 -1.48 -17.41 14.68
CA ASN A 166 -1.97 -18.74 15.04
C ASN A 166 -2.40 -19.49 13.78
N ASP A 167 -1.70 -20.59 13.48
CA ASP A 167 -1.98 -21.54 12.39
C ASP A 167 -1.87 -20.98 10.95
N ARG A 168 -1.46 -19.71 10.79
CA ARG A 168 -1.31 -19.07 9.48
C ARG A 168 -0.05 -18.21 9.34
N THR A 169 1.01 -18.58 10.03
CA THR A 169 2.31 -17.91 9.85
C THR A 169 2.70 -17.90 8.37
N THR A 170 2.97 -16.71 7.84
CA THR A 170 3.22 -16.50 6.41
C THR A 170 4.50 -15.72 6.23
N ILE A 171 5.27 -16.07 5.20
CA ILE A 171 6.40 -15.28 4.73
C ILE A 171 6.03 -14.75 3.35
N PHE A 172 5.90 -13.44 3.24
CA PHE A 172 5.76 -12.76 1.97
C PHE A 172 7.14 -12.42 1.43
N ASP A 173 7.41 -12.80 0.19
CA ASP A 173 8.56 -12.33 -0.57
C ASP A 173 8.18 -11.10 -1.41
N ASP A 174 9.11 -10.54 -2.19
CA ASP A 174 8.89 -9.41 -3.10
C ASP A 174 8.34 -8.13 -2.41
N VAL A 175 8.67 -7.92 -1.14
CA VAL A 175 8.28 -6.71 -0.41
C VAL A 175 9.27 -5.59 -0.74
N VAL A 176 8.82 -4.53 -1.41
CA VAL A 176 9.69 -3.42 -1.79
C VAL A 176 9.84 -2.40 -0.66
N VAL A 177 11.07 -2.07 -0.32
CA VAL A 177 11.38 -0.98 0.62
C VAL A 177 11.28 0.36 -0.12
N ARG A 178 10.55 1.31 0.45
CA ARG A 178 10.40 2.68 -0.04
C ARG A 178 10.89 3.65 1.04
N VAL A 179 11.88 4.44 0.70
CA VAL A 179 12.49 5.39 1.65
C VAL A 179 12.18 6.83 1.27
N ASN A 180 11.60 7.57 2.20
CA ASN A 180 11.32 9.00 2.03
C ASN A 180 11.27 9.68 3.42
N PRO A 181 11.85 10.87 3.61
CA PRO A 181 11.86 11.57 4.90
C PRO A 181 10.45 11.90 5.44
N ASN A 182 9.44 11.90 4.59
CA ASN A 182 8.05 12.20 4.97
C ASN A 182 7.20 10.93 5.23
N PHE A 183 7.79 9.73 5.24
CA PHE A 183 7.08 8.51 5.54
C PHE A 183 7.01 8.22 7.04
N ALA A 184 6.11 7.33 7.42
CA ALA A 184 6.06 6.66 8.72
C ALA A 184 6.28 5.16 8.52
N ALA A 185 7.00 4.52 9.45
CA ALA A 185 7.38 3.12 9.34
C ALA A 185 6.16 2.19 9.39
N ALA A 186 5.79 1.60 8.27
CA ALA A 186 4.73 0.61 8.15
C ALA A 186 4.86 -0.23 6.88
N VAL A 187 4.48 -1.50 6.97
CA VAL A 187 4.25 -2.38 5.82
C VAL A 187 2.80 -2.25 5.38
N HIS A 188 2.58 -2.19 4.08
CA HIS A 188 1.25 -2.21 3.49
C HIS A 188 1.05 -3.51 2.70
N LEU A 189 0.04 -4.28 3.10
CA LEU A 189 -0.47 -5.46 2.42
C LEU A 189 -1.89 -5.20 1.93
N ASP A 190 -2.30 -5.83 0.84
CA ASP A 190 -3.70 -5.78 0.44
C ASP A 190 -4.58 -6.70 1.32
N THR A 191 -5.90 -6.67 1.09
CA THR A 191 -6.86 -7.46 1.87
C THR A 191 -6.67 -8.97 1.69
N ASP A 192 -6.30 -9.45 0.50
CA ASP A 192 -6.08 -10.87 0.25
C ASP A 192 -4.83 -11.37 0.98
N GLU A 193 -3.75 -10.59 0.97
CA GLU A 193 -2.51 -10.86 1.66
C GLU A 193 -2.69 -10.84 3.18
N ALA A 194 -3.36 -9.80 3.72
CA ALA A 194 -3.66 -9.68 5.13
C ALA A 194 -4.52 -10.86 5.63
N ASN A 195 -5.54 -11.26 4.86
CA ASN A 195 -6.37 -12.43 5.15
C ASN A 195 -5.56 -13.73 5.15
N ALA A 196 -4.63 -13.89 4.19
CA ALA A 196 -3.78 -15.08 4.12
C ALA A 196 -2.91 -15.26 5.37
N ALA A 197 -2.42 -14.17 5.93
CA ALA A 197 -1.56 -14.14 7.12
C ALA A 197 -2.31 -13.98 8.45
N CYS A 198 -3.64 -13.82 8.43
CA CYS A 198 -4.43 -13.41 9.60
C CYS A 198 -3.90 -12.12 10.26
N ALA A 199 -3.44 -11.17 9.45
CA ALA A 199 -2.92 -9.89 9.90
C ALA A 199 -4.09 -8.93 10.24
N PHE A 200 -4.76 -9.18 11.37
CA PHE A 200 -5.92 -8.41 11.82
C PHE A 200 -5.59 -7.55 13.04
N GLY A 201 -6.19 -6.37 13.12
CA GLY A 201 -5.97 -5.45 14.23
C GLY A 201 -4.54 -4.89 14.24
N GLU A 202 -3.98 -4.71 15.43
CA GLU A 202 -2.57 -4.32 15.59
C GLU A 202 -1.68 -5.54 15.32
N CYS A 203 -0.97 -5.50 14.20
CA CYS A 203 -0.15 -6.61 13.72
C CYS A 203 1.27 -6.13 13.43
N TYR A 204 2.25 -6.98 13.73
CA TYR A 204 3.66 -6.72 13.44
C TYR A 204 4.26 -7.90 12.67
N GLY A 205 5.16 -7.60 11.74
CA GLY A 205 5.94 -8.59 11.04
C GLY A 205 7.44 -8.38 11.23
N ASP A 206 8.22 -9.43 10.98
CA ASP A 206 9.67 -9.37 11.01
C ASP A 206 10.23 -9.30 9.58
N ILE A 207 11.11 -8.34 9.34
CA ILE A 207 11.85 -8.25 8.08
C ILE A 207 12.91 -9.34 8.07
N VAL A 208 12.89 -10.17 7.03
CA VAL A 208 13.86 -11.24 6.78
C VAL A 208 14.59 -10.95 5.47
N LYS A 209 15.91 -11.00 5.52
CA LYS A 209 16.82 -10.78 4.37
C LYS A 209 17.23 -12.09 3.73
#